data_c2a06015ff892f2eb211488063851566
#
_entry.id   c2a06015ff892f2eb211488063851566
#
_cell.length_a   1.000
_cell.length_b   1.000
_cell.length_c   1.000
_cell.angle_alpha   90.00
_cell.angle_beta   90.00
_cell.angle_gamma   90.00
#
_symmetry.space_group_name_H-M   'P 1'
#
loop_
_entity.id
_entity.type
_entity.pdbx_description
1 polymer ?
#
loop_
_entity_poly.entity_id
_entity_poly.type
_entity_poly.pdbx_seq_one_letter_code
_entity_poly.pdbx_strand_id
1 'polypeptide(L)'
;MLTLSFSTIPELARLLSLLGNEQRLAILRSIAIDEKYAREIAEELGISRPLAAIYLRQLEKAGLAEGTGRTSDEPPYLRRYYRAVPFEVVVDLNVILSLERSEDETG
;
A
#
# COMPACT_ATOMS: atom_id res chain seq x y z
N MET A 1 11.70 3.31 10.73
CA MET A 1 10.71 3.80 9.73
C MET A 1 11.31 3.67 8.33
N LEU A 2 10.54 3.15 7.41
CA LEU A 2 10.96 3.00 6.02
C LEU A 2 10.83 4.34 5.30
N THR A 3 11.94 4.85 4.76
CA THR A 3 11.90 6.02 3.88
C THR A 3 11.82 5.54 2.45
N LEU A 4 10.75 5.89 1.76
CA LEU A 4 10.57 5.50 0.37
C LEU A 4 11.47 6.34 -0.52
N SER A 5 12.18 5.70 -1.44
CA SER A 5 13.10 6.37 -2.36
C SER A 5 12.67 6.15 -3.80
N PHE A 6 13.02 7.10 -4.64
CA PHE A 6 12.73 7.07 -6.08
C PHE A 6 13.78 7.89 -6.80
N SER A 7 14.08 7.52 -8.03
CA SER A 7 15.13 8.15 -8.84
C SER A 7 14.58 8.85 -10.08
N THR A 8 13.36 8.50 -10.49
CA THR A 8 12.79 9.01 -11.73
C THR A 8 11.39 9.57 -11.49
N ILE A 9 10.95 10.44 -12.39
CA ILE A 9 9.58 10.99 -12.34
C ILE A 9 8.53 9.88 -12.44
N PRO A 10 8.65 8.90 -13.36
CA PRO A 10 7.68 7.80 -13.38
C PRO A 10 7.58 7.02 -12.06
N GLU A 11 8.70 6.76 -11.39
CA GLU A 11 8.68 6.07 -10.10
C GLU A 11 7.90 6.87 -9.06
N LEU A 12 8.18 8.17 -8.95
CA LEU A 12 7.45 9.03 -8.03
C LEU A 12 5.98 9.11 -8.39
N ALA A 13 5.67 9.26 -9.67
CA ALA A 13 4.28 9.34 -10.14
C ALA A 13 3.49 8.07 -9.78
N ARG A 14 4.09 6.89 -9.94
CA ARG A 14 3.45 5.63 -9.57
C ARG A 14 3.19 5.55 -8.07
N LEU A 15 4.15 5.97 -7.24
CA LEU A 15 3.97 5.99 -5.79
C LEU A 15 2.86 6.94 -5.38
N LEU A 16 2.87 8.15 -5.92
CA LEU A 16 1.83 9.14 -5.60
C LEU A 16 0.45 8.70 -6.08
N SER A 17 0.38 8.02 -7.23
CA SER A 17 -0.87 7.46 -7.73
C SER A 17 -1.40 6.35 -6.82
N LEU A 18 -0.52 5.51 -6.30
CA LEU A 18 -0.90 4.46 -5.35
C LEU A 18 -1.50 5.09 -4.09
N LEU A 19 -0.85 6.11 -3.55
CA LEU A 19 -1.30 6.80 -2.34
C LEU A 19 -2.45 7.77 -2.59
N GLY A 20 -2.60 8.27 -3.82
CA GLY A 20 -3.64 9.22 -4.19
C GLY A 20 -5.01 8.58 -4.41
N ASN A 21 -5.42 7.74 -3.49
CA ASN A 21 -6.69 7.02 -3.54
C ASN A 21 -7.25 6.95 -2.14
N GLU A 22 -8.46 7.49 -1.94
CA GLU A 22 -9.07 7.57 -0.60
C GLU A 22 -9.23 6.20 0.05
N GLN A 23 -9.62 5.19 -0.72
CA GLN A 23 -9.83 3.84 -0.18
C GLN A 23 -8.52 3.19 0.24
N ARG A 24 -7.46 3.34 -0.54
CA ARG A 24 -6.14 2.81 -0.18
C ARG A 24 -5.58 3.51 1.05
N LEU A 25 -5.76 4.82 1.17
CA LEU A 25 -5.34 5.55 2.38
C LEU A 25 -6.14 5.09 3.60
N ALA A 26 -7.44 4.88 3.45
CA ALA A 26 -8.28 4.37 4.53
C ALA A 26 -7.88 2.96 4.96
N ILE A 27 -7.50 2.10 4.01
CA ILE A 27 -6.99 0.76 4.29
C ILE A 27 -5.70 0.84 5.10
N LEU A 28 -4.74 1.67 4.66
CA LEU A 28 -3.47 1.85 5.39
C LEU A 28 -3.73 2.30 6.83
N ARG A 29 -4.62 3.26 7.01
CA ARG A 29 -4.99 3.72 8.35
C ARG A 29 -5.57 2.59 9.18
N SER A 30 -6.47 1.81 8.59
CA SER A 30 -7.14 0.71 9.28
C SER A 30 -6.15 -0.36 9.74
N ILE A 31 -5.28 -0.81 8.84
CA ILE A 31 -4.31 -1.87 9.17
C ILE A 31 -3.11 -1.36 9.97
N ALA A 32 -2.95 -0.05 10.10
CA ALA A 32 -1.98 0.55 11.02
C ALA A 32 -2.47 0.51 12.46
N ILE A 33 -3.77 0.56 12.66
CA ILE A 33 -4.38 0.49 13.99
C ILE A 33 -4.42 -0.95 14.49
N ASP A 34 -4.80 -1.89 13.61
CA ASP A 34 -4.94 -3.30 13.96
C ASP A 34 -4.81 -4.16 12.70
N GLU A 35 -4.23 -5.34 12.84
CA GLU A 35 -4.16 -6.28 11.72
C GLU A 35 -5.56 -6.70 11.28
N LYS A 36 -5.76 -6.78 9.96
CA LYS A 36 -7.06 -7.16 9.39
C LYS A 36 -6.88 -7.97 8.11
N TYR A 37 -7.87 -8.82 7.82
CA TYR A 37 -7.91 -9.52 6.55
C TYR A 37 -8.97 -8.88 5.62
N ALA A 38 -8.96 -9.26 4.36
CA ALA A 38 -9.72 -8.57 3.31
C ALA A 38 -11.22 -8.42 3.61
N ARG A 39 -11.84 -9.44 4.19
CA ARG A 39 -13.26 -9.39 4.54
C ARG A 39 -13.57 -8.29 5.54
N GLU A 40 -12.72 -8.15 6.58
CA GLU A 40 -12.91 -7.11 7.59
C GLU A 40 -12.78 -5.72 6.99
N ILE A 41 -11.79 -5.53 6.10
CA ILE A 41 -11.59 -4.26 5.39
C ILE A 41 -12.80 -3.96 4.49
N ALA A 42 -13.29 -4.96 3.76
CA ALA A 42 -14.44 -4.79 2.89
C ALA A 42 -15.67 -4.33 3.67
N GLU A 43 -15.93 -4.95 4.81
CA GLU A 43 -17.06 -4.59 5.68
C GLU A 43 -16.88 -3.18 6.27
N GLU A 44 -15.69 -2.86 6.76
CA GLU A 44 -15.40 -1.57 7.36
C GLU A 44 -15.58 -0.41 6.37
N LEU A 45 -15.09 -0.58 5.14
CA LEU A 45 -15.08 0.49 4.15
C LEU A 45 -16.28 0.45 3.19
N GLY A 46 -17.13 -0.56 3.29
CA GLY A 46 -18.28 -0.68 2.39
C GLY A 46 -17.89 -0.95 0.95
N ILE A 47 -16.82 -1.69 0.71
CA ILE A 47 -16.37 -2.08 -0.62
C ILE A 47 -16.47 -3.61 -0.78
N SER A 48 -16.35 -4.08 -2.02
CA SER A 48 -16.39 -5.52 -2.28
C SER A 48 -15.13 -6.21 -1.72
N ARG A 49 -15.27 -7.49 -1.36
CA ARG A 49 -14.13 -8.30 -0.89
C ARG A 49 -13.04 -8.42 -1.97
N PRO A 50 -13.37 -8.68 -3.25
CA PRO A 50 -12.34 -8.70 -4.29
C PRO A 50 -11.58 -7.38 -4.42
N LEU A 51 -12.27 -6.25 -4.31
CA LEU A 51 -11.62 -4.94 -4.38
C LEU A 51 -10.69 -4.71 -3.19
N ALA A 52 -11.15 -5.05 -1.98
CA ALA A 52 -10.31 -4.97 -0.78
C ALA A 52 -9.04 -5.82 -0.95
N ALA A 53 -9.18 -7.04 -1.47
CA ALA A 53 -8.04 -7.93 -1.71
C ALA A 53 -7.07 -7.35 -2.74
N ILE A 54 -7.58 -6.72 -3.80
CA ILE A 54 -6.75 -6.07 -4.82
C ILE A 54 -5.94 -4.92 -4.20
N TYR A 55 -6.60 -4.05 -3.45
CA TYR A 55 -5.92 -2.93 -2.79
C TYR A 55 -4.87 -3.38 -1.80
N LEU A 56 -5.17 -4.38 -0.98
CA LEU A 56 -4.21 -4.92 -0.02
C LEU A 56 -2.98 -5.50 -0.72
N ARG A 57 -3.17 -6.23 -1.83
CA ARG A 57 -2.04 -6.76 -2.60
C ARG A 57 -1.21 -5.66 -3.25
N GLN A 58 -1.85 -4.59 -3.73
CA GLN A 58 -1.13 -3.44 -4.29
C GLN A 58 -0.25 -2.78 -3.23
N LEU A 59 -0.78 -2.59 -2.03
CA LEU A 59 -0.03 -2.01 -0.92
C LEU A 59 1.10 -2.94 -0.47
N GLU A 60 0.86 -4.23 -0.41
CA GLU A 60 1.88 -5.23 -0.07
C GLU A 60 3.00 -5.23 -1.11
N LYS A 61 2.66 -5.22 -2.38
CA LYS A 61 3.65 -5.22 -3.48
C LYS A 61 4.53 -3.97 -3.43
N ALA A 62 3.96 -2.85 -3.00
CA ALA A 62 4.72 -1.60 -2.86
C ALA A 62 5.54 -1.54 -1.57
N GLY A 63 5.45 -2.54 -0.69
CA GLY A 63 6.17 -2.57 0.58
C GLY A 63 5.53 -1.76 1.69
N LEU A 64 4.29 -1.29 1.50
CA LEU A 64 3.57 -0.47 2.49
C LEU A 64 2.71 -1.29 3.44
N ALA A 65 2.53 -2.57 3.13
CA ALA A 65 1.80 -3.51 3.97
C ALA A 65 2.51 -4.86 3.95
N GLU A 66 2.37 -5.61 5.03
CA GLU A 66 2.87 -6.98 5.15
C GLU A 66 1.69 -7.90 5.42
N GLY A 67 1.64 -9.03 4.69
CA GLY A 67 0.62 -10.05 4.87
C GLY A 67 1.19 -11.29 5.53
N THR A 68 0.42 -11.88 6.44
CA THR A 68 0.77 -13.13 7.13
C THR A 68 -0.42 -14.08 7.07
N GLY A 69 -0.19 -15.30 6.58
CA GLY A 69 -1.22 -16.34 6.55
C GLY A 69 -1.43 -16.94 7.94
N ARG A 70 -2.70 -17.09 8.32
CA ARG A 70 -3.09 -17.73 9.59
C ARG A 70 -4.27 -18.66 9.37
N THR A 71 -4.33 -19.75 10.14
CA THR A 71 -5.51 -20.60 10.17
C THR A 71 -6.53 -20.06 11.15
N SER A 72 -7.79 -20.38 10.89
CA SER A 72 -8.92 -19.98 11.73
C SER A 72 -9.84 -21.17 11.95
N ASP A 73 -10.54 -21.20 13.08
CA ASP A 73 -11.54 -22.24 13.37
C ASP A 73 -12.86 -22.01 12.61
N GLU A 74 -13.03 -20.82 12.06
CA GLU A 74 -14.22 -20.43 11.29
C GLU A 74 -13.86 -20.10 9.84
N PRO A 75 -14.80 -20.28 8.88
CA PRO A 75 -14.54 -19.87 7.51
C PRO A 75 -14.27 -18.37 7.39
N PRO A 76 -13.37 -17.94 6.53
CA PRO A 76 -12.44 -18.80 5.80
C PRO A 76 -11.37 -19.34 6.74
N TYR A 77 -11.08 -20.64 6.60
CA TYR A 77 -10.16 -21.34 7.52
C TYR A 77 -8.70 -20.90 7.34
N LEU A 78 -8.35 -20.35 6.20
CA LEU A 78 -7.05 -19.75 5.94
C LEU A 78 -7.26 -18.27 5.64
N ARG A 79 -6.65 -17.42 6.46
CA ARG A 79 -6.79 -15.96 6.33
C ARG A 79 -5.42 -15.33 6.18
N ARG A 80 -5.34 -14.32 5.29
CA ARG A 80 -4.15 -13.51 5.19
C ARG A 80 -4.41 -12.18 5.89
N TYR A 81 -3.74 -11.98 7.02
CA TYR A 81 -3.82 -10.75 7.79
C TYR A 81 -2.78 -9.77 7.31
N TYR A 82 -3.15 -8.51 7.23
CA TYR A 82 -2.28 -7.43 6.77
C TYR A 82 -2.09 -6.40 7.88
N ARG A 83 -0.88 -5.89 7.96
CA ARG A 83 -0.54 -4.76 8.82
C ARG A 83 0.22 -3.74 8.01
N ALA A 84 0.12 -2.45 8.39
CA ALA A 84 0.87 -1.40 7.72
C ALA A 84 2.33 -1.44 8.14
N VAL A 85 3.20 -1.16 7.19
CA VAL A 85 4.63 -0.93 7.45
C VAL A 85 4.79 0.58 7.66
N PRO A 86 5.33 1.05 8.79
CA PRO A 86 5.57 2.48 8.99
C PRO A 86 6.50 3.02 7.89
N PHE A 87 6.08 4.08 7.22
CA PHE A 87 6.86 4.66 6.13
C PHE A 87 6.75 6.18 6.13
N GLU A 88 7.70 6.82 5.45
CA GLU A 88 7.61 8.25 5.13
C GLU A 88 7.96 8.48 3.67
N VAL A 89 7.35 9.51 3.10
CA VAL A 89 7.65 9.99 1.76
C VAL A 89 7.93 11.47 1.85
N VAL A 90 9.08 11.89 1.33
CA VAL A 90 9.43 13.31 1.26
C VAL A 90 9.34 13.74 -0.19
N VAL A 91 8.42 14.67 -0.47
CA VAL A 91 8.24 15.23 -1.81
C VAL A 91 8.18 16.74 -1.68
N ASP A 92 9.14 17.40 -2.27
CA ASP A 92 9.16 18.84 -2.41
C ASP A 92 9.71 19.18 -3.79
N LEU A 93 9.77 20.44 -4.10
CA LEU A 93 10.23 20.85 -5.42
C LEU A 93 11.69 20.47 -5.68
N ASN A 94 12.54 20.52 -4.63
CA ASN A 94 13.94 20.11 -4.76
C ASN A 94 14.06 18.62 -5.08
N VAL A 95 13.25 17.78 -4.47
CA VAL A 95 13.20 16.35 -4.79
C VAL A 95 12.82 16.16 -6.26
N ILE A 96 11.78 16.84 -6.72
CA ILE A 96 11.33 16.73 -8.12
C ILE A 96 12.44 17.16 -9.08
N LEU A 97 13.14 18.24 -8.78
CA LEU A 97 14.24 18.72 -9.62
C LEU A 97 15.42 17.74 -9.69
N SER A 98 15.58 16.90 -8.67
CA SER A 98 16.67 15.91 -8.63
C SER A 98 16.37 14.65 -9.43
N LEU A 99 15.12 14.44 -9.85
CA LEU A 99 14.71 13.21 -10.52
C LEU A 99 15.05 13.25 -12.02
N GLU A 100 15.36 12.07 -12.57
CA GLU A 100 15.46 11.90 -14.01
C GLU A 100 14.04 11.89 -14.61
N ARG A 101 13.89 12.47 -15.82
CA ARG A 101 12.57 12.61 -16.43
C ARG A 101 11.93 11.28 -16.84
N SER A 102 12.76 10.29 -17.17
CA SER A 102 12.26 8.98 -17.58
C SER A 102 13.21 7.88 -17.12
N GLU A 103 12.71 6.65 -17.10
CA GLU A 103 13.53 5.48 -16.74
C GLU A 103 14.60 5.18 -17.80
N ASP A 104 14.40 5.63 -19.04
CA ASP A 104 15.36 5.44 -20.13
C ASP A 104 16.60 6.35 -20.01
N GLU A 105 16.53 7.41 -19.18
CA GLU A 105 17.64 8.33 -18.96
C GLU A 105 18.72 7.78 -18.03
N THR A 106 18.44 6.65 -17.38
CA THR A 106 19.36 6.04 -16.42
C THR A 106 20.43 5.18 -17.06
N GLY A 107 20.38 5.06 -18.35
CA GLY A 107 21.31 4.20 -19.12
C GLY A 107 22.76 4.66 -19.17
#